data_9b885c7e00c25015fce3fda0b84ff6c1
#
_entry.id   9b885c7e00c25015fce3fda0b84ff6c1
#
_cell.length_a   1.000
_cell.length_b   1.000
_cell.length_c   1.000
_cell.angle_alpha   90.00
_cell.angle_beta   90.00
_cell.angle_gamma   90.00
#
_symmetry.space_group_name_H-M   'P 1'
#
loop_
_entity.id
_entity.type
_entity.pdbx_description
1 polymer ?
#
loop_
_entity_poly.entity_id
_entity_poly.type
_entity_poly.pdbx_seq_one_letter_code
_entity_poly.pdbx_strand_id
1 'polypeptide(L)'
;MDDTTNSIVRRSRNRLADDSITDDALFEYVQTAIDRICLRLAVETLPKAFESIAVDVVVKMHRRTFYEGIASESVDTLSTSFINDLLDEYADEFQAYKDRKNNEDENGESLKVVRFF
;
A
#
# COMPACT_ATOMS: atom_id res chain seq x y z
N MET A 1 5.02 -6.94 15.60
CA MET A 1 4.86 -6.12 14.39
C MET A 1 6.10 -6.29 13.55
N ASP A 2 5.93 -6.51 12.26
CA ASP A 2 7.08 -6.79 11.46
C ASP A 2 7.82 -5.51 11.05
N ASP A 3 9.00 -5.69 10.49
CA ASP A 3 9.86 -4.56 10.16
C ASP A 3 9.25 -3.66 9.09
N THR A 4 8.54 -4.26 8.15
CA THR A 4 7.91 -3.50 7.08
C THR A 4 6.87 -2.54 7.62
N THR A 5 6.01 -3.06 8.49
CA THR A 5 4.97 -2.23 9.10
C THR A 5 5.60 -1.10 9.92
N ASN A 6 6.62 -1.44 10.71
CA ASN A 6 7.30 -0.43 11.53
C ASN A 6 7.95 0.65 10.65
N SER A 7 8.54 0.25 9.56
CA SER A 7 9.18 1.18 8.64
C SER A 7 8.15 2.15 8.06
N ILE A 8 7.01 1.62 7.65
CA ILE A 8 5.97 2.45 7.05
C ILE A 8 5.38 3.40 8.10
N VAL A 9 5.17 2.91 9.31
CA VAL A 9 4.67 3.76 10.39
C VAL A 9 5.63 4.92 10.63
N ARG A 10 6.91 4.63 10.74
CA ARG A 10 7.90 5.66 11.01
C ARG A 10 7.98 6.68 9.88
N ARG A 11 8.00 6.20 8.64
CA ARG A 11 8.11 7.08 7.50
C ARG A 11 6.86 7.95 7.35
N SER A 12 5.69 7.35 7.61
CA SER A 12 4.44 8.10 7.56
C SER A 12 4.39 9.15 8.65
N ARG A 13 4.84 8.79 9.84
CA ARG A 13 4.89 9.73 10.95
C ARG A 13 5.79 10.92 10.61
N ASN A 14 6.91 10.66 9.96
CA ASN A 14 7.80 11.73 9.54
C ASN A 14 7.14 12.67 8.54
N ARG A 15 6.35 12.11 7.62
CA ARG A 15 5.66 12.90 6.62
C ARG A 15 4.50 13.69 7.21
N LEU A 16 3.99 13.25 8.36
CA LEU A 16 2.85 13.88 9.03
C LEU A 16 3.27 14.56 10.32
N ALA A 17 4.50 15.03 10.36
CA ALA A 17 5.09 15.54 11.61
C ALA A 17 4.28 16.65 12.25
N ASP A 18 3.62 17.46 11.44
CA ASP A 18 2.85 18.60 11.95
C ASP A 18 1.41 18.27 12.27
N ASP A 19 0.99 17.05 11.98
CA ASP A 19 -0.40 16.67 12.14
C ASP A 19 -0.61 15.92 13.44
N SER A 20 -1.79 16.10 14.02
CA SER A 20 -2.17 15.39 15.22
C SER A 20 -2.85 14.09 14.88
N ILE A 21 -2.10 13.05 14.81
CA ILE A 21 -2.68 11.74 14.59
C ILE A 21 -2.14 10.79 15.66
N THR A 22 -3.03 10.02 16.27
CA THR A 22 -2.60 9.09 17.30
C THR A 22 -1.86 7.92 16.67
N ASP A 23 -1.04 7.26 17.48
CA ASP A 23 -0.32 6.10 17.01
C ASP A 23 -1.28 5.00 16.58
N ASP A 24 -2.37 4.82 17.31
CA ASP A 24 -3.35 3.78 16.95
C ASP A 24 -3.99 4.06 15.61
N ALA A 25 -4.36 5.31 15.36
CA ALA A 25 -4.98 5.66 14.08
C ALA A 25 -3.98 5.51 12.95
N LEU A 26 -2.76 5.91 13.18
CA LEU A 26 -1.72 5.79 12.17
C LEU A 26 -1.46 4.33 11.82
N PHE A 27 -1.40 3.50 12.85
CA PHE A 27 -1.18 2.07 12.64
C PHE A 27 -2.32 1.47 11.82
N GLU A 28 -3.55 1.88 12.10
CA GLU A 28 -4.71 1.40 11.34
C GLU A 28 -4.61 1.79 9.87
N TYR A 29 -4.24 3.03 9.61
CA TYR A 29 -4.06 3.47 8.22
C TYR A 29 -2.98 2.65 7.51
N VAL A 30 -1.89 2.40 8.22
CA VAL A 30 -0.79 1.62 7.65
C VAL A 30 -1.24 0.20 7.34
N GLN A 31 -1.94 -0.43 8.28
CA GLN A 31 -2.44 -1.78 8.05
C GLN A 31 -3.39 -1.83 6.88
N THR A 32 -4.29 -0.86 6.78
CA THR A 32 -5.24 -0.82 5.68
C THR A 32 -4.51 -0.66 4.35
N ALA A 33 -3.53 0.23 4.31
CA ALA A 33 -2.77 0.44 3.08
C ALA A 33 -2.04 -0.84 2.66
N ILE A 34 -1.38 -1.48 3.61
CA ILE A 34 -0.66 -2.72 3.32
C ILE A 34 -1.62 -3.78 2.81
N ASP A 35 -2.73 -3.97 3.51
CA ASP A 35 -3.69 -5.00 3.13
C ASP A 35 -4.23 -4.78 1.73
N ARG A 36 -4.56 -3.55 1.41
CA ARG A 36 -5.13 -3.24 0.10
C ARG A 36 -4.12 -3.40 -1.01
N ILE A 37 -2.89 -2.98 -0.76
CA ILE A 37 -1.85 -3.15 -1.77
C ILE A 37 -1.56 -4.62 -2.00
N CYS A 38 -1.46 -5.40 -0.93
CA CYS A 38 -1.18 -6.82 -1.05
C CYS A 38 -2.31 -7.54 -1.78
N LEU A 39 -3.55 -7.14 -1.51
CA LEU A 39 -4.68 -7.73 -2.21
C LEU A 39 -4.61 -7.44 -3.70
N ARG A 40 -4.28 -6.22 -4.06
CA ARG A 40 -4.19 -5.83 -5.45
C ARG A 40 -3.06 -6.54 -6.18
N LEU A 41 -1.96 -6.78 -5.47
CA LEU A 41 -0.80 -7.49 -6.04
C LEU A 41 -0.95 -9.00 -5.96
N ALA A 42 -1.93 -9.49 -5.21
CA ALA A 42 -2.13 -10.91 -4.96
C ALA A 42 -0.91 -11.53 -4.29
N VAL A 43 -0.42 -10.84 -3.26
CA VAL A 43 0.71 -11.35 -2.47
C VAL A 43 0.32 -11.33 -1.00
N GLU A 44 1.05 -12.10 -0.19
CA GLU A 44 0.76 -12.17 1.23
C GLU A 44 1.51 -11.15 2.06
N THR A 45 2.66 -10.72 1.57
CA THR A 45 3.42 -9.71 2.28
C THR A 45 3.78 -8.60 1.32
N LEU A 46 3.91 -7.40 1.86
CA LEU A 46 4.19 -6.23 1.05
C LEU A 46 5.61 -6.25 0.51
N PRO A 47 5.78 -6.22 -0.82
CA PRO A 47 7.13 -6.14 -1.37
C PRO A 47 7.80 -4.84 -0.95
N LYS A 48 9.09 -4.91 -0.71
CA LYS A 48 9.81 -3.74 -0.25
C LYS A 48 9.68 -2.57 -1.22
N ALA A 49 9.60 -2.85 -2.51
CA ALA A 49 9.48 -1.79 -3.50
C ALA A 49 8.21 -0.96 -3.33
N PHE A 50 7.23 -1.47 -2.62
CA PHE A 50 5.97 -0.78 -2.44
C PHE A 50 5.83 -0.06 -1.11
N GLU A 51 6.89 -0.02 -0.30
CA GLU A 51 6.83 0.71 0.96
C GLU A 51 6.55 2.19 0.75
N SER A 52 7.21 2.80 -0.24
CA SER A 52 6.99 4.22 -0.52
C SER A 52 5.56 4.50 -0.92
N ILE A 53 4.99 3.60 -1.70
CA ILE A 53 3.61 3.76 -2.13
C ILE A 53 2.69 3.65 -0.93
N ALA A 54 2.96 2.71 -0.04
CA ALA A 54 2.16 2.57 1.17
C ALA A 54 2.23 3.85 2.00
N VAL A 55 3.41 4.44 2.13
CA VAL A 55 3.55 5.70 2.86
C VAL A 55 2.71 6.80 2.21
N ASP A 56 2.79 6.93 0.88
CA ASP A 56 2.01 7.94 0.18
C ASP A 56 0.53 7.75 0.39
N VAL A 57 0.07 6.51 0.33
CA VAL A 57 -1.34 6.20 0.52
C VAL A 57 -1.79 6.57 1.92
N VAL A 58 -0.98 6.22 2.93
CA VAL A 58 -1.30 6.55 4.31
C VAL A 58 -1.42 8.05 4.51
N VAL A 59 -0.47 8.79 3.95
CA VAL A 59 -0.49 10.25 4.07
C VAL A 59 -1.73 10.83 3.42
N LYS A 60 -2.10 10.33 2.25
CA LYS A 60 -3.28 10.82 1.57
C LYS A 60 -4.55 10.47 2.31
N MET A 61 -4.61 9.28 2.91
CA MET A 61 -5.75 8.89 3.71
C MET A 61 -5.95 9.86 4.88
N HIS A 62 -4.86 10.16 5.57
CA HIS A 62 -4.96 11.06 6.71
C HIS A 62 -5.37 12.45 6.27
N ARG A 63 -4.78 12.95 5.18
CA ARG A 63 -5.09 14.30 4.72
C ARG A 63 -6.53 14.43 4.28
N ARG A 64 -7.04 13.40 3.64
CA ARG A 64 -8.45 13.45 3.28
C ARG A 64 -9.34 13.54 4.51
N THR A 65 -9.05 12.69 5.49
CA THR A 65 -9.83 12.69 6.73
C THR A 65 -9.72 14.03 7.43
N PHE A 66 -8.50 14.54 7.53
CA PHE A 66 -8.24 15.74 8.31
C PHE A 66 -8.76 16.99 7.61
N TYR A 67 -8.48 17.14 6.32
CA TYR A 67 -8.77 18.40 5.63
C TYR A 67 -10.17 18.46 5.06
N GLU A 68 -10.85 17.35 4.95
CA GLU A 68 -12.21 17.37 4.44
C GLU A 68 -13.26 17.32 5.54
N GLY A 69 -12.81 17.38 6.79
CA GLY A 69 -13.74 17.50 7.88
C GLY A 69 -14.51 16.25 8.23
N ILE A 70 -14.03 15.11 7.81
CA ILE A 70 -14.72 13.87 8.09
C ILE A 70 -14.11 13.11 9.25
N ALA A 71 -13.14 13.73 9.91
CA ALA A 71 -12.42 13.06 10.98
C ALA A 71 -13.34 12.63 12.12
N SER A 72 -14.33 13.42 12.40
CA SER A 72 -15.22 13.14 13.50
C SER A 72 -16.07 11.90 13.27
N GLU A 73 -16.18 11.51 12.02
CA GLU A 73 -17.00 10.35 11.68
C GLU A 73 -16.25 9.06 11.77
N SER A 74 -14.99 9.15 12.04
CA SER A 74 -14.11 8.00 12.19
C SER A 74 -13.56 7.50 10.88
N VAL A 75 -12.68 6.54 10.98
CA VAL A 75 -12.05 5.97 9.79
C VAL A 75 -13.04 5.22 8.92
N ASP A 76 -14.22 4.95 9.44
CA ASP A 76 -15.23 4.29 8.64
C ASP A 76 -15.60 5.09 7.41
N THR A 77 -15.35 6.39 7.46
CA THR A 77 -15.67 7.23 6.31
C THR A 77 -14.68 7.05 5.18
N LEU A 78 -13.56 6.40 5.43
CA LEU A 78 -12.60 6.10 4.38
C LEU A 78 -13.07 4.86 3.64
N SER A 79 -13.87 5.07 2.65
CA SER A 79 -14.48 3.96 1.94
C SER A 79 -13.46 3.17 1.13
N THR A 80 -13.83 1.93 0.84
CA THR A 80 -13.03 1.11 -0.05
C THR A 80 -12.85 1.78 -1.40
N SER A 81 -13.88 2.44 -1.85
CA SER A 81 -13.86 3.13 -3.12
C SER A 81 -12.77 4.21 -3.16
N PHE A 82 -12.69 5.00 -2.09
CA PHE A 82 -11.66 6.04 -2.02
C PHE A 82 -10.26 5.44 -2.02
N ILE A 83 -10.07 4.38 -1.25
CA ILE A 83 -8.76 3.74 -1.19
C ILE A 83 -8.38 3.14 -2.54
N ASN A 84 -9.34 2.53 -3.22
CA ASN A 84 -9.08 2.01 -4.56
C ASN A 84 -8.71 3.12 -5.53
N ASP A 85 -9.36 4.27 -5.41
CA ASP A 85 -9.01 5.41 -6.26
C ASP A 85 -7.58 5.86 -6.02
N LEU A 86 -7.15 5.89 -4.76
CA LEU A 86 -5.77 6.22 -4.45
C LEU A 86 -4.80 5.23 -5.09
N LEU A 87 -5.13 3.95 -5.00
CA LEU A 87 -4.25 2.92 -5.55
C LEU A 87 -4.24 2.95 -7.07
N ASP A 88 -5.30 3.39 -7.69
CA ASP A 88 -5.34 3.50 -9.14
C ASP A 88 -4.28 4.47 -9.67
N GLU A 89 -3.86 5.43 -8.85
CA GLU A 89 -2.80 6.34 -9.25
C GLU A 89 -1.49 5.61 -9.46
N TYR A 90 -1.35 4.42 -8.91
CA TYR A 90 -0.14 3.63 -9.01
C TYR A 90 -0.34 2.38 -9.86
N ALA A 91 -1.36 2.40 -10.71
CA ALA A 91 -1.71 1.22 -11.50
C ALA A 91 -0.56 0.72 -12.35
N ASP A 92 0.21 1.66 -12.91
CA ASP A 92 1.34 1.28 -13.75
C ASP A 92 2.40 0.54 -12.94
N GLU A 93 2.65 1.01 -11.72
CA GLU A 93 3.63 0.36 -10.85
C GLU A 93 3.17 -1.04 -10.45
N PHE A 94 1.88 -1.19 -10.18
CA PHE A 94 1.35 -2.49 -9.85
C PHE A 94 1.49 -3.44 -11.04
N GLN A 95 1.16 -2.95 -12.21
CA GLN A 95 1.23 -3.79 -13.41
C GLN A 95 2.66 -4.17 -13.72
N ALA A 96 3.58 -3.22 -13.60
CA ALA A 96 4.99 -3.48 -13.85
C ALA A 96 5.54 -4.55 -12.90
N TYR A 97 5.12 -4.48 -11.64
CA TYR A 97 5.55 -5.49 -10.68
C TYR A 97 5.03 -6.87 -11.05
N LYS A 98 3.75 -6.93 -11.40
CA LYS A 98 3.14 -8.20 -11.77
C LYS A 98 3.80 -8.78 -13.02
N ASP A 99 4.08 -7.94 -13.99
CA ASP A 99 4.73 -8.39 -15.22
C ASP A 99 6.11 -8.94 -14.94
N ARG A 100 6.87 -8.23 -14.10
CA ARG A 100 8.21 -8.69 -13.76
C ARG A 100 8.16 -10.01 -13.00
N LYS A 101 7.21 -10.12 -12.10
CA LYS A 101 7.05 -11.33 -11.32
C LYS A 101 6.68 -12.52 -12.22
N ASN A 102 5.76 -12.28 -13.14
CA ASN A 102 5.36 -13.32 -14.07
C ASN A 102 6.52 -13.74 -14.96
N ASN A 103 7.31 -12.78 -15.41
CA ASN A 103 8.47 -13.09 -16.24
C ASN A 103 9.50 -13.89 -15.48
N GLU A 104 9.71 -13.57 -14.22
CA GLU A 104 10.63 -14.31 -13.38
C GLU A 104 10.15 -15.75 -13.20
N ASP A 105 8.88 -15.90 -12.91
CA ASP A 105 8.30 -17.23 -12.73
C ASP A 105 8.37 -18.01 -14.02
N GLU A 106 8.04 -17.35 -15.11
CA GLU A 106 8.08 -17.98 -16.42
C GLU A 106 9.47 -18.43 -16.79
N ASN A 107 10.45 -17.58 -16.56
CA ASN A 107 11.81 -17.94 -16.86
C ASN A 107 12.27 -19.13 -16.04
N GLY A 108 11.90 -19.14 -14.78
CA GLY A 108 12.24 -20.25 -13.93
C GLY A 108 11.55 -21.52 -14.34
N GLU A 109 10.31 -21.41 -14.74
CA GLU A 109 9.55 -22.56 -15.17
C GLU A 109 9.89 -22.98 -16.57
N SER A 110 10.03 -22.03 -17.45
CA SER A 110 10.23 -22.34 -18.83
C SER A 110 11.57 -22.94 -19.12
N LEU A 111 12.52 -22.66 -18.29
CA LEU A 111 13.77 -23.35 -18.43
C LEU A 111 13.61 -24.82 -18.28
N LYS A 112 12.57 -25.20 -17.61
CA LYS A 112 12.25 -26.59 -17.47
C LYS A 112 11.30 -27.01 -18.53
N VAL A 113 10.48 -26.21 -18.89
CA VAL A 113 9.49 -26.47 -19.80
C VAL A 113 9.88 -26.17 -21.14
N VAL A 114 10.20 -25.35 -21.34
CA VAL A 114 10.22 -24.87 -22.31
C VAL A 114 10.07 -24.49 -23.11
N ARG A 115 10.08 -24.26 -23.25
CA ARG A 115 9.64 -23.65 -23.94
C ARG A 115 9.47 -23.96 -25.02
N PHE A 116 9.37 -24.46 -25.09
CA PHE A 116 8.94 -24.62 -25.79
C PHE A 116 8.36 -24.19 -26.47
N PHE A 117 8.42 -23.88 -26.47
CA PHE A 117 7.85 -23.37 -27.30
C PHE A 117 8.23 -22.99 -27.71
#